data_1b5a47662408854def2d7b57af6898d3
#
_entry.id   1b5a47662408854def2d7b57af6898d3
#
_cell.length_a   1.000
_cell.length_b   1.000
_cell.length_c   1.000
_cell.angle_alpha   90.00
_cell.angle_beta   90.00
_cell.angle_gamma   90.00
#
_symmetry.space_group_name_H-M   'P 1'
#
loop_
_entity.id
_entity.type
_entity.pdbx_description
1 polymer ?
#
loop_
_entity_poly.entity_id
_entity_poly.type
_entity_poly.pdbx_seq_one_letter_code
_entity_poly.pdbx_strand_id
1 'polypeptide(L)'
;MRPYQFLAALLVLAAASQSALAASYRLPENGDSVVGAVTRMKLTYEDTLAGVAEQYSIGYREIVDANPDVDPWLPGDGTVIELPTQYVLPSAPRDGLVINVAEYRLYFYPKDSNRVITFPVGVGRSDFRTPVIETRTVTRIENPSWTPTPAARREHAEMGDILPPVVPAGPENPLGDLAIQLQEPGYFFHGTYKPVGVGQMVSHGCVRLHNAHILTLAEIVPNGTPVYIVNEPIKIGVRYEELYLESHRDLYDDSIDAETLAKVVEEKVQALETEPDWQRVAEVLTDLKGIPERI
;
A
#
# COMPACT_ATOMS: atom_id res chain seq x y z
N MET A 1 -39.84 -32.31 -46.75
CA MET A 1 -39.76 -31.16 -45.80
C MET A 1 -38.96 -31.61 -44.59
N ARG A 2 -37.74 -31.10 -44.43
CA ARG A 2 -36.90 -31.41 -43.27
C ARG A 2 -36.93 -30.19 -42.33
N PRO A 3 -37.14 -30.33 -41.02
CA PRO A 3 -37.09 -29.21 -40.09
C PRO A 3 -35.64 -28.93 -39.73
N TYR A 4 -35.24 -27.68 -39.88
CA TYR A 4 -33.94 -27.14 -39.36
C TYR A 4 -34.04 -26.93 -37.87
N GLN A 5 -33.25 -27.68 -37.12
CA GLN A 5 -33.04 -27.45 -35.67
C GLN A 5 -31.99 -26.36 -35.53
N PHE A 6 -32.39 -25.18 -35.05
CA PHE A 6 -31.48 -24.15 -34.60
C PHE A 6 -30.97 -24.51 -33.19
N LEU A 7 -29.69 -24.89 -33.10
CA LEU A 7 -28.97 -24.96 -31.84
C LEU A 7 -28.57 -23.54 -31.45
N ALA A 8 -29.23 -22.96 -30.46
CA ALA A 8 -28.78 -21.73 -29.81
C ALA A 8 -27.64 -22.08 -28.82
N ALA A 9 -26.42 -21.76 -29.18
CA ALA A 9 -25.29 -21.84 -28.27
C ALA A 9 -25.35 -20.67 -27.28
N LEU A 10 -25.71 -20.96 -26.01
CA LEU A 10 -25.57 -20.01 -24.92
C LEU A 10 -24.07 -19.86 -24.60
N LEU A 11 -23.47 -18.75 -25.00
CA LEU A 11 -22.17 -18.30 -24.49
C LEU A 11 -22.38 -17.79 -23.06
N VAL A 12 -22.05 -18.60 -22.06
CA VAL A 12 -21.90 -18.13 -20.67
C VAL A 12 -20.56 -17.41 -20.60
N LEU A 13 -20.61 -16.08 -20.65
CA LEU A 13 -19.47 -15.24 -20.25
C LEU A 13 -19.26 -15.47 -18.74
N ALA A 14 -18.32 -16.31 -18.37
CA ALA A 14 -17.77 -16.34 -17.02
C ALA A 14 -17.04 -15.00 -16.82
N ALA A 15 -17.65 -14.09 -16.07
CA ALA A 15 -16.95 -12.96 -15.49
C ALA A 15 -15.91 -13.56 -14.52
N ALA A 16 -14.68 -13.72 -14.99
CA ALA A 16 -13.55 -14.02 -14.13
C ALA A 16 -13.40 -12.80 -13.23
N SER A 17 -13.74 -12.93 -11.96
CA SER A 17 -13.32 -12.00 -10.92
C SER A 17 -11.80 -11.96 -10.98
N GLN A 18 -11.24 -10.93 -11.61
CA GLN A 18 -9.81 -10.69 -11.54
C GLN A 18 -9.53 -10.24 -10.10
N SER A 19 -9.13 -11.20 -9.26
CA SER A 19 -8.51 -10.87 -7.98
C SER A 19 -7.35 -9.95 -8.30
N ALA A 20 -7.32 -8.78 -7.67
CA ALA A 20 -6.26 -7.81 -7.85
C ALA A 20 -4.91 -8.47 -7.54
N LEU A 21 -4.18 -8.83 -8.59
CA LEU A 21 -2.83 -9.37 -8.45
C LEU A 21 -1.94 -8.23 -7.96
N ALA A 22 -1.02 -8.54 -7.05
CA ALA A 22 0.02 -7.61 -6.63
C ALA A 22 0.68 -6.93 -7.83
N ALA A 23 0.92 -5.63 -7.75
CA ALA A 23 1.63 -4.91 -8.80
C ALA A 23 3.11 -5.35 -8.82
N SER A 24 3.64 -5.63 -10.00
CA SER A 24 5.02 -6.11 -10.13
C SER A 24 5.75 -5.31 -11.21
N TYR A 25 6.90 -4.74 -10.85
CA TYR A 25 7.72 -3.90 -11.72
C TYR A 25 9.10 -4.52 -11.91
N ARG A 26 9.67 -4.32 -13.11
CA ARG A 26 11.10 -4.60 -13.32
C ARG A 26 11.90 -3.55 -12.57
N LEU A 27 12.92 -3.97 -11.83
CA LEU A 27 13.86 -3.04 -11.22
C LEU A 27 14.62 -2.31 -12.31
N PRO A 28 14.75 -0.98 -12.19
CA PRO A 28 15.52 -0.21 -13.15
C PRO A 28 17.00 -0.56 -13.08
N GLU A 29 17.69 -0.33 -14.18
CA GLU A 29 19.13 -0.50 -14.32
C GLU A 29 19.84 0.86 -14.10
N ASN A 30 21.15 0.86 -14.01
CA ASN A 30 21.99 2.07 -13.99
C ASN A 30 21.76 3.05 -12.82
N GLY A 31 21.30 2.55 -11.67
CA GLY A 31 21.12 3.41 -10.49
C GLY A 31 19.76 4.13 -10.43
N ASP A 32 18.94 4.00 -11.47
CA ASP A 32 17.57 4.52 -11.44
C ASP A 32 16.76 3.90 -10.27
N SER A 33 15.82 4.66 -9.75
CA SER A 33 15.02 4.26 -8.59
C SER A 33 13.53 4.52 -8.72
N VAL A 34 13.05 4.92 -9.90
CA VAL A 34 11.63 5.14 -10.18
C VAL A 34 11.05 3.97 -10.97
N VAL A 35 9.97 3.38 -10.48
CA VAL A 35 9.25 2.26 -11.12
C VAL A 35 7.81 2.64 -11.44
N GLY A 36 7.22 1.94 -12.42
CA GLY A 36 5.83 2.16 -12.82
C GLY A 36 5.60 3.41 -13.65
N ALA A 37 4.36 3.82 -13.73
CA ALA A 37 3.91 5.04 -14.42
C ALA A 37 2.55 5.48 -13.87
N VAL A 38 2.31 6.77 -13.83
CA VAL A 38 0.97 7.32 -13.58
C VAL A 38 0.10 7.09 -14.82
N THR A 39 -1.09 6.59 -14.61
CA THR A 39 -2.09 6.42 -15.67
C THR A 39 -3.37 7.13 -15.30
N ARG A 40 -4.28 7.33 -16.26
CA ARG A 40 -5.57 7.97 -16.03
C ARG A 40 -6.70 7.02 -16.35
N MET A 41 -7.76 7.09 -15.55
CA MET A 41 -8.97 6.31 -15.72
C MET A 41 -10.18 7.24 -15.73
N LYS A 42 -11.13 6.95 -16.61
CA LYS A 42 -12.45 7.59 -16.60
C LYS A 42 -13.41 6.71 -15.82
N LEU A 43 -14.04 7.27 -14.80
CA LEU A 43 -14.98 6.56 -13.93
C LEU A 43 -16.36 6.43 -14.55
N THR A 44 -17.08 5.41 -14.12
CA THR A 44 -18.50 5.19 -14.36
C THR A 44 -19.31 5.53 -13.09
N TYR A 45 -20.62 5.49 -13.21
CA TYR A 45 -21.52 5.84 -12.10
C TYR A 45 -21.37 4.93 -10.87
N GLU A 46 -21.03 3.66 -11.09
CA GLU A 46 -20.86 2.64 -10.03
C GLU A 46 -19.52 2.70 -9.33
N ASP A 47 -18.54 3.43 -9.87
CA ASP A 47 -17.18 3.47 -9.34
C ASP A 47 -17.12 4.36 -8.09
N THR A 48 -16.31 3.89 -7.12
CA THR A 48 -15.81 4.67 -5.99
C THR A 48 -14.28 4.63 -5.99
N LEU A 49 -13.61 5.64 -5.42
CA LEU A 49 -12.15 5.58 -5.33
C LEU A 49 -11.69 4.38 -4.50
N ALA A 50 -12.44 3.97 -3.47
CA ALA A 50 -12.13 2.77 -2.69
C ALA A 50 -12.19 1.48 -3.53
N GLY A 51 -13.21 1.33 -4.38
CA GLY A 51 -13.34 0.17 -5.28
C GLY A 51 -12.24 0.13 -6.34
N VAL A 52 -11.92 1.28 -6.93
CA VAL A 52 -10.81 1.40 -7.89
C VAL A 52 -9.47 1.09 -7.22
N ALA A 53 -9.24 1.59 -5.99
CA ALA A 53 -8.03 1.30 -5.24
C ALA A 53 -7.82 -0.20 -5.04
N GLU A 54 -8.86 -0.92 -4.61
CA GLU A 54 -8.82 -2.39 -4.45
C GLU A 54 -8.55 -3.08 -5.78
N GLN A 55 -9.23 -2.68 -6.86
CA GLN A 55 -9.07 -3.26 -8.20
C GLN A 55 -7.65 -3.12 -8.75
N TYR A 56 -6.99 -1.99 -8.50
CA TYR A 56 -5.66 -1.68 -9.04
C TYR A 56 -4.51 -1.90 -8.05
N SER A 57 -4.77 -2.52 -6.88
CA SER A 57 -3.76 -2.71 -5.83
C SER A 57 -3.11 -1.40 -5.38
N ILE A 58 -3.92 -0.38 -5.21
CA ILE A 58 -3.59 0.95 -4.69
C ILE A 58 -4.19 1.08 -3.28
N GLY A 59 -3.53 1.78 -2.37
CA GLY A 59 -4.07 2.09 -1.06
C GLY A 59 -5.15 3.17 -1.13
N TYR A 60 -6.11 3.14 -0.19
CA TYR A 60 -7.18 4.13 -0.16
C TYR A 60 -6.65 5.57 -0.10
N ARG A 61 -5.66 5.85 0.78
CA ARG A 61 -5.08 7.19 0.87
C ARG A 61 -4.28 7.56 -0.37
N GLU A 62 -3.56 6.63 -0.97
CA GLU A 62 -2.80 6.88 -2.18
C GLU A 62 -3.70 7.42 -3.32
N ILE A 63 -4.85 6.77 -3.57
CA ILE A 63 -5.74 7.23 -4.64
C ILE A 63 -6.47 8.51 -4.28
N VAL A 64 -6.82 8.74 -3.01
CA VAL A 64 -7.48 9.97 -2.55
C VAL A 64 -6.52 11.15 -2.60
N ASP A 65 -5.29 10.99 -2.12
CA ASP A 65 -4.29 12.06 -2.10
C ASP A 65 -3.84 12.43 -3.53
N ALA A 66 -3.82 11.47 -4.45
CA ALA A 66 -3.56 11.70 -5.87
C ALA A 66 -4.70 12.47 -6.58
N ASN A 67 -5.91 12.46 -6.02
CA ASN A 67 -7.12 13.06 -6.61
C ASN A 67 -7.88 13.92 -5.57
N PRO A 68 -7.27 15.00 -5.05
CA PRO A 68 -7.81 15.75 -3.91
C PRO A 68 -9.17 16.42 -4.18
N ASP A 69 -9.49 16.72 -5.44
CA ASP A 69 -10.73 17.39 -5.84
C ASP A 69 -11.88 16.42 -6.15
N VAL A 70 -11.67 15.11 -5.96
CA VAL A 70 -12.66 14.08 -6.29
C VAL A 70 -13.26 13.50 -5.01
N ASP A 71 -14.60 13.49 -4.93
CA ASP A 71 -15.30 12.83 -3.83
C ASP A 71 -15.02 11.32 -3.88
N PRO A 72 -14.44 10.72 -2.82
CA PRO A 72 -14.03 9.32 -2.86
C PRO A 72 -15.19 8.31 -2.91
N TRP A 73 -16.40 8.72 -2.52
CA TRP A 73 -17.57 7.85 -2.47
C TRP A 73 -18.56 8.11 -3.60
N LEU A 74 -18.60 9.33 -4.11
CA LEU A 74 -19.50 9.79 -5.18
C LEU A 74 -18.71 10.60 -6.22
N PRO A 75 -17.73 10.01 -6.90
CA PRO A 75 -16.85 10.75 -7.81
C PRO A 75 -17.58 11.31 -9.04
N GLY A 76 -18.72 10.71 -9.40
CA GLY A 76 -19.53 11.11 -10.56
C GLY A 76 -19.13 10.41 -11.87
N ASP A 77 -20.14 10.16 -12.71
CA ASP A 77 -19.95 9.55 -14.03
C ASP A 77 -19.09 10.46 -14.93
N GLY A 78 -18.14 9.86 -15.59
CA GLY A 78 -17.23 10.54 -16.52
C GLY A 78 -16.08 11.30 -15.89
N THR A 79 -15.95 11.33 -14.56
CA THR A 79 -14.80 11.92 -13.87
C THR A 79 -13.53 11.19 -14.27
N VAL A 80 -12.47 11.95 -14.55
CA VAL A 80 -11.15 11.41 -14.89
C VAL A 80 -10.26 11.52 -13.66
N ILE A 81 -9.71 10.40 -13.22
CA ILE A 81 -8.79 10.32 -12.07
C ILE A 81 -7.39 9.88 -12.50
N GLU A 82 -6.41 10.20 -11.67
CA GLU A 82 -5.04 9.67 -11.76
C GLU A 82 -4.92 8.40 -10.91
N LEU A 83 -4.34 7.35 -11.49
CA LEU A 83 -3.97 6.13 -10.79
C LEU A 83 -2.49 6.25 -10.38
N PRO A 84 -2.17 6.38 -9.08
CA PRO A 84 -0.82 6.56 -8.57
C PRO A 84 -0.04 5.23 -8.57
N THR A 85 0.30 4.73 -9.76
CA THR A 85 1.01 3.47 -9.97
C THR A 85 2.46 3.67 -10.39
N GLN A 86 3.04 4.81 -10.03
CA GLN A 86 4.46 5.13 -10.16
C GLN A 86 5.04 5.41 -8.76
N TYR A 87 6.24 4.91 -8.48
CA TYR A 87 6.85 4.98 -7.15
C TYR A 87 8.34 5.29 -7.26
N VAL A 88 8.85 6.14 -6.38
CA VAL A 88 10.27 6.15 -6.02
C VAL A 88 10.49 5.00 -5.03
N LEU A 89 11.44 4.12 -5.31
CA LEU A 89 11.75 3.03 -4.39
C LEU A 89 12.37 3.56 -3.08
N PRO A 90 11.98 3.02 -1.92
CA PRO A 90 12.56 3.40 -0.63
C PRO A 90 14.09 3.25 -0.59
N SER A 91 14.74 4.04 0.28
CA SER A 91 16.20 4.02 0.47
C SER A 91 16.71 2.78 1.21
N ALA A 92 15.82 1.96 1.78
CA ALA A 92 16.16 0.72 2.46
C ALA A 92 16.79 -0.33 1.53
N PRO A 93 17.49 -1.34 2.07
CA PRO A 93 18.05 -2.43 1.28
C PRO A 93 17.01 -3.10 0.39
N ARG A 94 17.33 -3.33 -0.88
CA ARG A 94 16.46 -4.06 -1.84
C ARG A 94 16.60 -5.57 -1.65
N ASP A 95 16.33 -6.04 -0.42
CA ASP A 95 16.44 -7.45 -0.02
C ASP A 95 15.26 -7.79 0.91
N GLY A 96 14.46 -8.78 0.55
CA GLY A 96 13.27 -9.17 1.31
C GLY A 96 12.13 -8.17 1.25
N LEU A 97 11.62 -7.74 2.40
CA LEU A 97 10.45 -6.88 2.53
C LEU A 97 10.83 -5.49 3.04
N VAL A 98 10.36 -4.46 2.37
CA VAL A 98 10.47 -3.06 2.82
C VAL A 98 9.05 -2.51 2.96
N ILE A 99 8.72 -1.98 4.13
CA ILE A 99 7.45 -1.28 4.36
C ILE A 99 7.75 0.19 4.63
N ASN A 100 7.29 1.07 3.76
CA ASN A 100 7.32 2.50 4.07
C ASN A 100 5.95 2.90 4.63
N VAL A 101 5.92 3.23 5.91
CA VAL A 101 4.66 3.55 6.60
C VAL A 101 4.05 4.84 6.07
N ALA A 102 4.86 5.85 5.71
CA ALA A 102 4.39 7.14 5.21
C ALA A 102 3.57 7.02 3.92
N GLU A 103 3.87 6.06 3.06
CA GLU A 103 3.15 5.81 1.80
C GLU A 103 2.16 4.64 1.85
N TYR A 104 1.97 4.00 3.02
CA TYR A 104 1.09 2.83 3.18
C TYR A 104 1.40 1.69 2.23
N ARG A 105 2.69 1.40 1.96
CA ARG A 105 3.08 0.45 0.94
C ARG A 105 4.19 -0.49 1.38
N LEU A 106 4.05 -1.75 0.97
CA LEU A 106 5.02 -2.82 1.12
C LEU A 106 5.64 -3.13 -0.24
N TYR A 107 6.95 -3.28 -0.27
CA TYR A 107 7.77 -3.71 -1.40
C TYR A 107 8.44 -5.04 -1.05
N PHE A 108 8.28 -6.02 -1.91
CA PHE A 108 8.98 -7.29 -1.81
C PHE A 108 10.00 -7.40 -2.94
N TYR A 109 11.24 -7.67 -2.59
CA TYR A 109 12.35 -7.90 -3.50
C TYR A 109 12.69 -9.39 -3.48
N PRO A 110 12.16 -10.21 -4.42
CA PRO A 110 12.45 -11.63 -4.46
C PRO A 110 13.92 -11.87 -4.74
N LYS A 111 14.52 -12.81 -4.02
CA LYS A 111 15.93 -13.21 -4.25
C LYS A 111 16.10 -13.72 -5.69
N ASP A 112 17.24 -13.38 -6.29
CA ASP A 112 17.58 -13.78 -7.66
C ASP A 112 16.58 -13.30 -8.75
N SER A 113 15.84 -12.22 -8.46
CA SER A 113 14.87 -11.60 -9.39
C SER A 113 15.20 -10.14 -9.65
N ASN A 114 15.07 -9.70 -10.91
CA ASN A 114 15.15 -8.29 -11.25
C ASN A 114 13.77 -7.62 -11.21
N ARG A 115 13.02 -7.87 -10.13
CA ARG A 115 11.66 -7.33 -9.95
C ARG A 115 11.43 -6.88 -8.51
N VAL A 116 10.55 -5.92 -8.38
CA VAL A 116 9.89 -5.58 -7.11
C VAL A 116 8.39 -5.86 -7.23
N ILE A 117 7.83 -6.48 -6.21
CA ILE A 117 6.38 -6.73 -6.09
C ILE A 117 5.88 -5.84 -4.97
N THR A 118 4.79 -5.10 -5.19
CA THR A 118 4.31 -4.14 -4.20
C THR A 118 2.84 -4.33 -3.86
N PHE A 119 2.51 -4.02 -2.62
CA PHE A 119 1.18 -4.18 -2.04
C PHE A 119 0.82 -2.94 -1.22
N PRO A 120 -0.40 -2.42 -1.33
CA PRO A 120 -0.90 -1.43 -0.39
C PRO A 120 -1.08 -2.08 0.99
N VAL A 121 -0.83 -1.32 2.06
CA VAL A 121 -0.95 -1.80 3.43
C VAL A 121 -1.65 -0.80 4.33
N GLY A 122 -2.42 -1.29 5.30
CA GLY A 122 -2.85 -0.50 6.45
C GLY A 122 -1.80 -0.58 7.56
N VAL A 123 -1.57 0.52 8.26
CA VAL A 123 -0.56 0.63 9.31
C VAL A 123 -1.15 1.03 10.66
N GLY A 124 -0.33 1.09 11.68
CA GLY A 124 -0.72 1.50 13.04
C GLY A 124 -1.18 2.95 13.12
N ARG A 125 -2.18 3.22 13.97
CA ARG A 125 -2.62 4.58 14.30
C ARG A 125 -1.54 5.34 15.07
N SER A 126 -1.68 6.65 15.20
CA SER A 126 -0.71 7.53 15.88
C SER A 126 -0.44 7.13 17.34
N ASP A 127 -1.45 6.58 18.03
CA ASP A 127 -1.37 6.06 19.41
C ASP A 127 -0.88 4.61 19.50
N PHE A 128 -0.83 3.88 18.37
CA PHE A 128 -0.35 2.51 18.25
C PHE A 128 0.49 2.36 16.98
N ARG A 129 1.61 3.05 16.93
CA ARG A 129 2.44 3.15 15.71
C ARG A 129 2.98 1.80 15.25
N THR A 130 3.03 1.60 13.94
CA THR A 130 3.88 0.56 13.38
C THR A 130 5.33 0.96 13.62
N PRO A 131 6.16 0.12 14.27
CA PRO A 131 7.50 0.52 14.66
C PRO A 131 8.43 0.60 13.43
N VAL A 132 9.32 1.58 13.44
CA VAL A 132 10.41 1.67 12.47
C VAL A 132 11.55 0.80 12.96
N ILE A 133 11.70 -0.40 12.38
CA ILE A 133 12.64 -1.44 12.83
C ILE A 133 13.14 -2.31 11.68
N GLU A 134 14.23 -3.02 11.92
CA GLU A 134 14.66 -4.16 11.14
C GLU A 134 14.31 -5.46 11.89
N THR A 135 13.65 -6.38 11.20
CA THR A 135 13.18 -7.65 11.76
C THR A 135 13.18 -8.75 10.69
N ARG A 136 12.48 -9.85 10.91
CA ARG A 136 12.35 -10.98 9.98
C ARG A 136 10.99 -11.62 10.08
N THR A 137 10.55 -12.26 8.98
CA THR A 137 9.41 -13.18 9.03
C THR A 137 9.79 -14.45 9.79
N VAL A 138 8.87 -14.99 10.58
CA VAL A 138 9.11 -16.19 11.40
C VAL A 138 8.30 -17.38 10.90
N THR A 139 6.96 -17.24 10.88
CA THR A 139 6.05 -18.32 10.51
C THR A 139 4.76 -17.78 9.93
N ARG A 140 4.05 -18.64 9.23
CA ARG A 140 2.71 -18.39 8.70
C ARG A 140 1.69 -19.08 9.58
N ILE A 141 0.56 -18.43 9.79
CA ILE A 141 -0.56 -18.92 10.59
C ILE A 141 -1.79 -18.81 9.70
N GLU A 142 -2.21 -19.95 9.16
CA GLU A 142 -3.45 -20.04 8.37
C GLU A 142 -4.68 -20.03 9.29
N ASN A 143 -5.73 -19.37 8.86
CA ASN A 143 -6.96 -19.25 9.61
C ASN A 143 -6.72 -18.90 11.10
N PRO A 144 -6.04 -17.78 11.39
CA PRO A 144 -5.65 -17.43 12.76
C PRO A 144 -6.88 -17.17 13.63
N SER A 145 -6.82 -17.53 14.91
CA SER A 145 -7.70 -16.96 15.91
C SER A 145 -7.10 -15.65 16.44
N TRP A 146 -7.94 -14.70 16.80
CA TRP A 146 -7.49 -13.43 17.36
C TRP A 146 -7.82 -13.32 18.84
N THR A 147 -6.80 -13.09 19.66
CA THR A 147 -6.97 -12.72 21.05
C THR A 147 -6.86 -11.20 21.18
N PRO A 148 -7.98 -10.49 21.43
CA PRO A 148 -7.96 -9.03 21.53
C PRO A 148 -7.03 -8.56 22.65
N THR A 149 -6.22 -7.54 22.34
CA THR A 149 -5.38 -6.89 23.36
C THR A 149 -6.22 -6.17 24.40
N PRO A 150 -5.69 -5.87 25.61
CA PRO A 150 -6.40 -5.06 26.59
C PRO A 150 -6.84 -3.70 26.05
N ALA A 151 -6.06 -3.07 25.17
CA ALA A 151 -6.42 -1.82 24.52
C ALA A 151 -7.63 -2.00 23.59
N ALA A 152 -7.58 -2.98 22.70
CA ALA A 152 -8.70 -3.29 21.81
C ALA A 152 -10.00 -3.59 22.56
N ARG A 153 -9.92 -4.32 23.68
CA ARG A 153 -11.10 -4.59 24.53
C ARG A 153 -11.70 -3.32 25.12
N ARG A 154 -10.86 -2.40 25.60
CA ARG A 154 -11.34 -1.12 26.16
C ARG A 154 -12.03 -0.30 25.09
N GLU A 155 -11.39 -0.12 23.93
CA GLU A 155 -11.94 0.67 22.83
C GLU A 155 -13.29 0.13 22.35
N HIS A 156 -13.40 -1.19 22.16
CA HIS A 156 -14.65 -1.82 21.74
C HIS A 156 -15.74 -1.68 22.83
N ALA A 157 -15.37 -1.85 24.10
CA ALA A 157 -16.32 -1.68 25.20
C ALA A 157 -16.85 -0.24 25.31
N GLU A 158 -16.01 0.79 25.05
CA GLU A 158 -16.41 2.19 24.97
C GLU A 158 -17.41 2.47 23.85
N MET A 159 -17.33 1.70 22.75
CA MET A 159 -18.28 1.73 21.63
C MET A 159 -19.52 0.86 21.86
N GLY A 160 -19.63 0.19 23.02
CA GLY A 160 -20.72 -0.72 23.35
C GLY A 160 -20.59 -2.12 22.75
N ASP A 161 -19.44 -2.46 22.17
CA ASP A 161 -19.14 -3.76 21.59
C ASP A 161 -18.22 -4.57 22.54
N ILE A 162 -18.75 -5.61 23.14
CA ILE A 162 -18.01 -6.47 24.10
C ILE A 162 -17.34 -7.62 23.36
N LEU A 163 -16.05 -7.49 23.11
CA LEU A 163 -15.29 -8.54 22.45
C LEU A 163 -15.20 -9.83 23.27
N PRO A 164 -15.34 -11.00 22.64
CA PRO A 164 -15.12 -12.30 23.30
C PRO A 164 -13.64 -12.46 23.73
N PRO A 165 -13.31 -13.38 24.63
CA PRO A 165 -11.93 -13.68 25.01
C PRO A 165 -11.04 -14.02 23.82
N VAL A 166 -11.56 -14.73 22.84
CA VAL A 166 -10.92 -15.10 21.58
C VAL A 166 -11.95 -15.01 20.48
N VAL A 167 -11.60 -14.34 19.37
CA VAL A 167 -12.37 -14.37 18.13
C VAL A 167 -11.83 -15.56 17.30
N PRO A 168 -12.66 -16.55 16.98
CA PRO A 168 -12.21 -17.69 16.19
C PRO A 168 -11.86 -17.30 14.75
N ALA A 169 -11.19 -18.19 14.03
CA ALA A 169 -11.02 -18.05 12.59
C ALA A 169 -12.39 -17.95 11.88
N GLY A 170 -12.46 -17.14 10.85
CA GLY A 170 -13.68 -16.94 10.07
C GLY A 170 -13.79 -15.56 9.44
N PRO A 171 -14.88 -15.29 8.71
CA PRO A 171 -15.03 -14.10 7.87
C PRO A 171 -15.07 -12.78 8.67
N GLU A 172 -15.36 -12.83 9.98
CA GLU A 172 -15.37 -11.66 10.86
C GLU A 172 -14.08 -11.50 11.68
N ASN A 173 -13.09 -12.39 11.47
CA ASN A 173 -11.83 -12.30 12.19
C ASN A 173 -10.99 -11.11 11.66
N PRO A 174 -10.56 -10.19 12.53
CA PRO A 174 -9.80 -9.01 12.09
C PRO A 174 -8.42 -9.32 11.51
N LEU A 175 -7.88 -10.53 11.73
CA LEU A 175 -6.63 -10.99 11.13
C LEU A 175 -6.81 -11.58 9.73
N GLY A 176 -8.06 -11.74 9.25
CA GLY A 176 -8.34 -12.33 7.94
C GLY A 176 -7.95 -13.81 7.86
N ASP A 177 -7.63 -14.26 6.63
CA ASP A 177 -7.43 -15.67 6.32
C ASP A 177 -6.03 -16.18 6.69
N LEU A 178 -5.04 -15.26 6.82
CA LEU A 178 -3.65 -15.62 7.10
C LEU A 178 -2.93 -14.50 7.83
N ALA A 179 -2.00 -14.88 8.72
CA ALA A 179 -1.05 -13.98 9.34
C ALA A 179 0.38 -14.48 9.17
N ILE A 180 1.33 -13.57 8.94
CA ILE A 180 2.78 -13.82 8.93
C ILE A 180 3.35 -13.17 10.19
N GLN A 181 3.88 -13.96 11.09
CA GLN A 181 4.50 -13.48 12.34
C GLN A 181 5.86 -12.88 12.05
N LEU A 182 6.14 -11.74 12.67
CA LEU A 182 7.48 -11.14 12.70
C LEU A 182 8.26 -11.60 13.93
N GLN A 183 9.59 -11.49 13.87
CA GLN A 183 10.46 -11.79 15.01
C GLN A 183 10.20 -10.83 16.19
N GLU A 184 9.78 -9.59 15.88
CA GLU A 184 9.34 -8.64 16.91
C GLU A 184 8.03 -9.13 17.54
N PRO A 185 8.00 -9.36 18.88
CA PRO A 185 6.83 -9.93 19.54
C PRO A 185 5.57 -9.07 19.39
N GLY A 186 4.47 -9.70 18.98
CA GLY A 186 3.16 -9.05 18.84
C GLY A 186 2.92 -8.37 17.50
N TYR A 187 3.88 -8.38 16.58
CA TYR A 187 3.72 -7.79 15.24
C TYR A 187 3.53 -8.84 14.17
N PHE A 188 2.60 -8.57 13.27
CA PHE A 188 2.20 -9.45 12.18
C PHE A 188 1.92 -8.67 10.90
N PHE A 189 2.14 -9.30 9.76
CA PHE A 189 1.40 -9.00 8.54
C PHE A 189 0.18 -9.89 8.51
N HIS A 190 -1.01 -9.35 8.24
CA HIS A 190 -2.22 -10.15 8.27
C HIS A 190 -3.28 -9.65 7.29
N GLY A 191 -4.23 -10.51 6.96
CA GLY A 191 -5.40 -10.16 6.17
C GLY A 191 -6.38 -9.25 6.91
N THR A 192 -7.57 -9.07 6.35
CA THR A 192 -8.60 -8.26 6.99
C THR A 192 -10.00 -8.62 6.51
N TYR A 193 -10.98 -8.49 7.40
CA TYR A 193 -12.41 -8.49 7.04
C TYR A 193 -12.93 -7.09 6.68
N LYS A 194 -12.10 -6.04 6.84
CA LYS A 194 -12.42 -4.65 6.50
C LYS A 194 -11.44 -4.12 5.45
N PRO A 195 -11.63 -4.45 4.16
CA PRO A 195 -10.67 -4.13 3.10
C PRO A 195 -10.42 -2.61 2.94
N VAL A 196 -11.40 -1.76 3.21
CA VAL A 196 -11.25 -0.30 3.17
C VAL A 196 -10.16 0.23 4.09
N GLY A 197 -9.76 -0.54 5.11
CA GLY A 197 -8.66 -0.17 6.00
C GLY A 197 -7.26 -0.36 5.41
N VAL A 198 -7.13 -0.92 4.19
CA VAL A 198 -5.85 -1.00 3.49
C VAL A 198 -5.53 0.36 2.87
N GLY A 199 -4.32 0.86 3.10
CA GLY A 199 -3.93 2.22 2.74
C GLY A 199 -4.39 3.27 3.76
N GLN A 200 -4.55 2.89 5.05
CA GLN A 200 -4.97 3.80 6.11
C GLN A 200 -4.29 3.48 7.46
N MET A 201 -4.35 4.43 8.40
CA MET A 201 -3.92 4.26 9.80
C MET A 201 -5.06 3.64 10.61
N VAL A 202 -5.09 2.32 10.75
CA VAL A 202 -6.27 1.61 11.30
C VAL A 202 -5.94 0.50 12.29
N SER A 203 -4.67 0.15 12.46
CA SER A 203 -4.28 -0.99 13.29
C SER A 203 -3.70 -0.57 14.65
N HIS A 204 -3.47 -1.55 15.52
CA HIS A 204 -2.70 -1.40 16.75
C HIS A 204 -1.22 -1.74 16.54
N GLY A 205 -0.66 -1.33 15.39
CA GLY A 205 0.74 -1.49 15.05
C GLY A 205 1.05 -2.60 14.03
N CYS A 206 0.19 -3.57 13.85
CA CYS A 206 0.35 -4.60 12.81
C CYS A 206 0.14 -4.02 11.40
N VAL A 207 0.70 -4.70 10.40
CA VAL A 207 0.55 -4.33 8.99
C VAL A 207 -0.58 -5.15 8.37
N ARG A 208 -1.61 -4.46 7.87
CA ARG A 208 -2.83 -5.05 7.32
C ARG A 208 -2.79 -5.08 5.80
N LEU A 209 -3.15 -6.20 5.21
CA LEU A 209 -3.26 -6.39 3.75
C LEU A 209 -4.68 -6.85 3.37
N HIS A 210 -5.04 -6.73 2.10
CA HIS A 210 -6.19 -7.47 1.55
C HIS A 210 -5.96 -8.97 1.70
N ASN A 211 -7.02 -9.78 1.89
CA ASN A 211 -6.87 -11.24 2.02
C ASN A 211 -6.17 -11.88 0.81
N ALA A 212 -6.51 -11.48 -0.40
CA ALA A 212 -5.82 -11.97 -1.60
C ALA A 212 -4.32 -11.64 -1.60
N HIS A 213 -3.96 -10.45 -1.10
CA HIS A 213 -2.56 -10.01 -1.04
C HIS A 213 -1.75 -10.75 0.02
N ILE A 214 -2.30 -10.96 1.22
CA ILE A 214 -1.58 -11.72 2.27
C ILE A 214 -1.38 -13.19 1.88
N LEU A 215 -2.34 -13.80 1.20
CA LEU A 215 -2.21 -15.15 0.67
C LEU A 215 -1.10 -15.21 -0.39
N THR A 216 -1.12 -14.30 -1.37
CA THR A 216 -0.04 -14.18 -2.36
C THR A 216 1.32 -13.94 -1.71
N LEU A 217 1.40 -13.01 -0.75
CA LEU A 217 2.65 -12.70 -0.04
C LEU A 217 3.18 -13.94 0.70
N ALA A 218 2.30 -14.70 1.35
CA ALA A 218 2.67 -15.91 2.06
C ALA A 218 3.20 -17.02 1.14
N GLU A 219 2.74 -17.10 -0.10
CA GLU A 219 3.25 -18.06 -1.08
C GLU A 219 4.68 -17.75 -1.53
N ILE A 220 4.99 -16.44 -1.71
CA ILE A 220 6.24 -16.01 -2.33
C ILE A 220 7.33 -15.59 -1.34
N VAL A 221 7.00 -15.33 -0.05
CA VAL A 221 7.94 -14.87 0.97
C VAL A 221 8.35 -16.02 1.89
N PRO A 222 9.58 -16.53 1.85
CA PRO A 222 10.07 -17.57 2.77
C PRO A 222 10.09 -17.10 4.23
N ASN A 223 10.04 -18.04 5.17
CA ASN A 223 10.35 -17.76 6.58
C ASN A 223 11.82 -17.33 6.71
N GLY A 224 12.10 -16.40 7.62
CA GLY A 224 13.43 -15.81 7.81
C GLY A 224 13.76 -14.68 6.85
N THR A 225 12.85 -14.28 5.96
CA THR A 225 13.02 -13.14 5.05
C THR A 225 13.25 -11.86 5.86
N PRO A 226 14.28 -11.05 5.53
CA PRO A 226 14.48 -9.74 6.15
C PRO A 226 13.29 -8.82 5.94
N VAL A 227 13.00 -7.99 6.95
CA VAL A 227 11.93 -6.99 6.93
C VAL A 227 12.47 -5.67 7.43
N TYR A 228 12.37 -4.63 6.62
CA TYR A 228 12.73 -3.25 6.94
C TYR A 228 11.47 -2.43 6.99
N ILE A 229 11.12 -1.89 8.15
CA ILE A 229 10.01 -0.96 8.31
C ILE A 229 10.62 0.42 8.47
N VAL A 230 10.31 1.32 7.53
CA VAL A 230 10.85 2.68 7.45
C VAL A 230 9.73 3.71 7.46
N ASN A 231 10.07 4.96 7.79
CA ASN A 231 9.20 6.12 7.64
C ASN A 231 9.91 7.16 6.76
N GLU A 232 9.67 7.08 5.46
CA GLU A 232 10.25 7.99 4.46
C GLU A 232 9.14 8.79 3.78
N PRO A 233 8.68 9.90 4.38
CA PRO A 233 7.65 10.75 3.78
C PRO A 233 8.15 11.46 2.52
N ILE A 234 9.47 11.66 2.40
CA ILE A 234 10.13 12.27 1.24
C ILE A 234 11.07 11.26 0.60
N LYS A 235 10.80 10.94 -0.66
CA LYS A 235 11.65 10.09 -1.48
C LYS A 235 12.12 10.85 -2.72
N ILE A 236 13.42 10.80 -3.01
CA ILE A 236 14.01 11.33 -4.22
C ILE A 236 14.58 10.18 -5.02
N GLY A 237 14.24 10.14 -6.29
CA GLY A 237 14.69 9.12 -7.22
C GLY A 237 15.22 9.71 -8.51
N VAL A 238 15.97 8.88 -9.22
CA VAL A 238 16.47 9.19 -10.56
C VAL A 238 15.80 8.25 -11.57
N ARG A 239 15.45 8.80 -12.74
CA ARG A 239 15.01 8.02 -13.89
C ARG A 239 15.44 8.76 -15.17
N TYR A 240 16.24 8.09 -15.98
CA TYR A 240 16.78 8.66 -17.21
C TYR A 240 17.53 9.99 -16.98
N GLU A 241 18.36 10.04 -15.95
CA GLU A 241 19.13 11.25 -15.53
C GLU A 241 18.26 12.42 -15.03
N GLU A 242 16.95 12.23 -14.87
CA GLU A 242 16.04 13.24 -14.32
C GLU A 242 15.70 12.93 -12.86
N LEU A 243 15.58 14.01 -12.06
CA LEU A 243 15.20 13.91 -10.65
C LEU A 243 13.68 13.85 -10.50
N TYR A 244 13.23 12.97 -9.62
CA TYR A 244 11.83 12.82 -9.22
C TYR A 244 11.71 12.95 -7.71
N LEU A 245 10.74 13.73 -7.27
CA LEU A 245 10.35 13.88 -5.88
C LEU A 245 8.97 13.24 -5.67
N GLU A 246 8.86 12.38 -4.69
CA GLU A 246 7.61 11.82 -4.20
C GLU A 246 7.44 12.24 -2.74
N SER A 247 6.33 12.91 -2.41
CA SER A 247 6.06 13.43 -1.08
C SER A 247 4.75 12.90 -0.52
N HIS A 248 4.81 12.49 0.73
CA HIS A 248 3.68 12.01 1.53
C HIS A 248 3.59 12.82 2.82
N ARG A 249 2.44 12.79 3.46
CA ARG A 249 2.28 13.29 4.81
C ARG A 249 3.06 12.39 5.78
N ASP A 250 3.84 12.97 6.71
CA ASP A 250 4.34 12.17 7.83
C ASP A 250 3.16 11.74 8.71
N LEU A 251 3.00 10.45 8.94
CA LEU A 251 1.85 9.90 9.66
C LEU A 251 1.96 10.06 11.17
N TYR A 252 3.17 10.28 11.67
CA TYR A 252 3.49 10.19 13.07
C TYR A 252 4.08 11.47 13.65
N ASP A 253 4.34 12.47 12.81
CA ASP A 253 4.85 13.77 13.19
C ASP A 253 4.21 14.89 12.37
N ASP A 254 3.11 15.44 12.86
CA ASP A 254 2.41 16.57 12.24
C ASP A 254 3.18 17.89 12.38
N SER A 255 4.32 17.92 13.10
CA SER A 255 5.14 19.13 13.30
C SER A 255 6.17 19.35 12.18
N ILE A 256 6.35 18.37 11.28
CA ILE A 256 7.26 18.51 10.13
C ILE A 256 6.63 19.48 9.13
N ASP A 257 7.19 20.66 9.06
CA ASP A 257 6.77 21.71 8.13
C ASP A 257 7.51 21.62 6.78
N ALA A 258 7.02 22.39 5.81
CA ALA A 258 7.58 22.41 4.46
C ALA A 258 9.07 22.87 4.44
N GLU A 259 9.50 23.71 5.40
CA GLU A 259 10.90 24.14 5.50
C GLU A 259 11.80 22.97 5.91
N THR A 260 11.36 22.16 6.88
CA THR A 260 12.06 20.95 7.30
C THR A 260 12.16 19.94 6.16
N LEU A 261 11.06 19.74 5.42
CA LEU A 261 11.03 18.85 4.26
C LEU A 261 11.94 19.36 3.13
N ALA A 262 11.99 20.66 2.88
CA ALA A 262 12.88 21.25 1.89
C ALA A 262 14.38 21.01 2.23
N LYS A 263 14.76 21.06 3.51
CA LYS A 263 16.11 20.70 3.95
C LYS A 263 16.46 19.25 3.69
N VAL A 264 15.50 18.33 3.92
CA VAL A 264 15.67 16.90 3.57
C VAL A 264 15.88 16.72 2.07
N VAL A 265 15.13 17.47 1.24
CA VAL A 265 15.32 17.47 -0.22
C VAL A 265 16.71 17.98 -0.57
N GLU A 266 17.13 19.12 0.00
CA GLU A 266 18.45 19.72 -0.25
C GLU A 266 19.59 18.72 0.07
N GLU A 267 19.56 18.07 1.23
CA GLU A 267 20.57 17.07 1.61
C GLU A 267 20.61 15.88 0.63
N LYS A 268 19.44 15.38 0.21
CA LYS A 268 19.37 14.25 -0.73
C LYS A 268 19.86 14.64 -2.13
N VAL A 269 19.55 15.84 -2.60
CA VAL A 269 19.94 16.35 -3.92
C VAL A 269 21.43 16.63 -4.00
N GLN A 270 22.03 17.19 -2.95
CA GLN A 270 23.47 17.41 -2.88
C GLN A 270 24.27 16.13 -3.16
N ALA A 271 23.77 15.00 -2.70
CA ALA A 271 24.41 13.69 -2.94
C ALA A 271 24.33 13.23 -4.41
N LEU A 272 23.45 13.83 -5.21
CA LEU A 272 23.21 13.46 -6.62
C LEU A 272 23.90 14.40 -7.62
N GLU A 273 24.54 15.48 -7.15
CA GLU A 273 25.27 16.47 -7.98
C GLU A 273 24.38 17.10 -9.09
N THR A 274 23.07 17.21 -8.86
CA THR A 274 22.09 17.73 -9.82
C THR A 274 21.26 18.83 -9.17
N GLU A 275 21.03 19.93 -9.87
CA GLU A 275 20.20 21.04 -9.40
C GLU A 275 18.73 20.79 -9.77
N PRO A 276 17.81 20.74 -8.79
CA PRO A 276 16.38 20.61 -9.04
C PRO A 276 15.72 21.95 -9.37
N ASP A 277 14.53 21.91 -9.93
CA ASP A 277 13.63 23.06 -9.98
C ASP A 277 13.01 23.28 -8.58
N TRP A 278 13.57 24.21 -7.82
CA TRP A 278 13.13 24.52 -6.46
C TRP A 278 11.68 25.04 -6.37
N GLN A 279 11.16 25.66 -7.44
CA GLN A 279 9.74 26.04 -7.48
C GLN A 279 8.88 24.78 -7.52
N ARG A 280 9.26 23.82 -8.36
CA ARG A 280 8.56 22.53 -8.47
C ARG A 280 8.65 21.71 -7.18
N VAL A 281 9.82 21.71 -6.54
CA VAL A 281 10.01 21.10 -5.21
C VAL A 281 8.98 21.66 -4.21
N ALA A 282 8.85 22.99 -4.12
CA ALA A 282 7.91 23.61 -3.20
C ALA A 282 6.43 23.23 -3.49
N GLU A 283 6.05 23.13 -4.76
CA GLU A 283 4.72 22.68 -5.18
C GLU A 283 4.47 21.24 -4.72
N VAL A 284 5.38 20.31 -5.03
CA VAL A 284 5.25 18.88 -4.67
C VAL A 284 5.18 18.68 -3.16
N LEU A 285 5.98 19.42 -2.38
CA LEU A 285 5.97 19.39 -0.92
C LEU A 285 4.68 19.94 -0.31
N THR A 286 4.00 20.83 -1.02
CA THR A 286 2.73 21.43 -0.57
C THR A 286 1.54 20.53 -0.93
N ASP A 287 1.55 19.96 -2.13
CA ASP A 287 0.43 19.16 -2.67
C ASP A 287 0.30 17.79 -1.99
N LEU A 288 1.42 17.17 -1.60
CA LEU A 288 1.49 15.86 -0.91
C LEU A 288 0.66 14.76 -1.61
N LYS A 289 0.71 14.72 -2.94
CA LYS A 289 -0.09 13.79 -3.76
C LYS A 289 0.38 12.33 -3.72
N GLY A 290 1.57 12.07 -3.18
CA GLY A 290 2.15 10.73 -3.19
C GLY A 290 2.46 10.20 -4.60
N ILE A 291 2.61 11.07 -5.58
CA ILE A 291 3.00 10.75 -6.96
C ILE A 291 4.41 11.28 -7.20
N PRO A 292 5.34 10.47 -7.74
CA PRO A 292 6.63 10.97 -8.16
C PRO A 292 6.50 12.02 -9.27
N GLU A 293 6.96 13.22 -8.99
CA GLU A 293 6.94 14.33 -9.94
C GLU A 293 8.38 14.77 -10.27
N ARG A 294 8.63 15.12 -11.51
CA ARG A 294 9.93 15.62 -11.95
C ARG A 294 10.20 16.99 -11.31
N ILE A 295 11.39 17.15 -10.77
CA ILE A 295 11.87 18.38 -10.13
C ILE A 295 13.15 18.91 -10.77
#